data_1bf75432016df43357c7b9788a91f02b
#
_entry.id   1bf75432016df43357c7b9788a91f02b
#
_cell.length_a   1.000
_cell.length_b   1.000
_cell.length_c   1.000
_cell.angle_alpha   90.00
_cell.angle_beta   90.00
_cell.angle_gamma   90.00
#
_symmetry.space_group_name_H-M   'P 1'
#
loop_
_entity.id
_entity.type
_entity.pdbx_description
1 polymer ?
#
loop_
_entity_poly.entity_id
_entity_poly.type
_entity_poly.pdbx_seq_one_letter_code
_entity_poly.pdbx_strand_id
1 'polypeptide(L)'
;MGEAAVLLLWPALLGYGEAAIAYAGETIRPGRPGRYAIWGVRVGWLAQTALLGLQAARAEGWPWGTWAGSLNLFVWMCVGAYLIWGCRPRFGLLGTVVMPFALGLFVLAWAAGGAGAPRSSDFGDAFLALHVGLVLAAFAGFTLAAALAALYLRQERKLKQHEPGVLRQRAPSLVTLDRLTGQTIAVAVPALTAGLAIGVVRVESEGVALDATMAVALGTWVLYAAFVILRYGLGWRGRRTAQLAIAGFALVLVLRLVITPVGHF
;
A
#
# COMPACT_ATOMS: atom_id res chain seq x y z
N MET A 1 16.27 -16.12 11.94
CA MET A 1 16.62 -15.43 10.66
C MET A 1 18.08 -15.71 10.37
N GLY A 2 18.44 -16.16 9.15
CA GLY A 2 19.86 -16.37 8.79
C GLY A 2 20.58 -15.01 8.63
N GLU A 3 21.89 -14.99 8.81
CA GLU A 3 22.72 -13.78 8.70
C GLU A 3 22.47 -12.98 7.42
N ALA A 4 22.29 -13.65 6.29
CA ALA A 4 21.99 -13.01 5.00
C ALA A 4 20.66 -12.23 5.00
N ALA A 5 19.63 -12.66 5.74
CA ALA A 5 18.37 -11.94 5.84
C ALA A 5 18.52 -10.65 6.66
N VAL A 6 19.35 -10.69 7.72
CA VAL A 6 19.67 -9.50 8.52
C VAL A 6 20.50 -8.51 7.70
N LEU A 7 21.45 -8.98 6.89
CA LEU A 7 22.25 -8.12 6.01
C LEU A 7 21.39 -7.38 4.96
N LEU A 8 20.35 -8.01 4.43
CA LEU A 8 19.45 -7.38 3.46
C LEU A 8 18.40 -6.45 4.11
N LEU A 9 18.08 -6.68 5.38
CA LEU A 9 17.16 -5.84 6.13
C LEU A 9 17.67 -4.41 6.29
N TRP A 10 18.95 -4.25 6.64
CA TRP A 10 19.54 -2.95 6.88
C TRP A 10 19.51 -2.01 5.67
N PRO A 11 19.93 -2.42 4.45
CA PRO A 11 19.80 -1.58 3.27
C PRO A 11 18.35 -1.21 2.95
N ALA A 12 17.38 -2.12 3.19
CA ALA A 12 15.97 -1.80 3.00
C ALA A 12 15.50 -0.73 4.00
N LEU A 13 15.82 -0.91 5.28
CA LEU A 13 15.46 0.02 6.35
C LEU A 13 16.10 1.40 6.15
N LEU A 14 17.41 1.43 5.86
CA LEU A 14 18.17 2.66 5.66
C LEU A 14 17.69 3.39 4.40
N GLY A 15 17.43 2.67 3.31
CA GLY A 15 16.92 3.25 2.07
C GLY A 15 15.55 3.89 2.23
N TYR A 16 14.63 3.22 2.92
CA TYR A 16 13.31 3.80 3.22
C TYR A 16 13.37 4.92 4.25
N GLY A 17 14.27 4.81 5.25
CA GLY A 17 14.50 5.85 6.25
C GLY A 17 15.07 7.11 5.62
N GLU A 18 16.10 6.99 4.80
CA GLU A 18 16.67 8.11 4.04
C GLU A 18 15.61 8.77 3.17
N ALA A 19 14.84 7.97 2.41
CA ALA A 19 13.79 8.49 1.56
C ALA A 19 12.71 9.25 2.36
N ALA A 20 12.28 8.71 3.50
CA ALA A 20 11.29 9.36 4.36
C ALA A 20 11.80 10.72 4.89
N ILE A 21 13.05 10.76 5.37
CA ILE A 21 13.69 12.00 5.86
C ILE A 21 13.89 13.00 4.72
N ALA A 22 14.38 12.55 3.55
CA ALA A 22 14.63 13.40 2.41
C ALA A 22 13.34 14.03 1.86
N TYR A 23 12.25 13.26 1.76
CA TYR A 23 10.95 13.81 1.35
C TYR A 23 10.34 14.73 2.40
N ALA A 24 10.49 14.44 3.70
CA ALA A 24 10.10 15.37 4.75
C ALA A 24 10.90 16.67 4.67
N GLY A 25 12.20 16.59 4.44
CA GLY A 25 13.08 17.74 4.27
C GLY A 25 12.74 18.61 3.05
N GLU A 26 12.25 18.02 1.96
CA GLU A 26 11.81 18.75 0.76
C GLU A 26 10.59 19.67 1.04
N THR A 27 9.76 19.31 2.01
CA THR A 27 8.64 20.18 2.44
C THR A 27 9.11 21.41 3.18
N ILE A 28 10.27 21.34 3.84
CA ILE A 28 10.85 22.43 4.65
C ILE A 28 11.78 23.29 3.78
N ARG A 29 12.58 22.68 2.91
CA ARG A 29 13.55 23.34 2.02
C ARG A 29 13.43 22.78 0.58
N PRO A 30 12.60 23.39 -0.28
CA PRO A 30 12.42 22.92 -1.65
C PRO A 30 13.72 23.00 -2.47
N GLY A 31 14.11 21.89 -3.12
CA GLY A 31 15.05 21.97 -4.25
C GLY A 31 16.20 20.97 -4.35
N ARG A 32 16.65 20.28 -3.31
CA ARG A 32 17.77 19.32 -3.41
C ARG A 32 17.51 17.89 -2.91
N PRO A 33 16.63 17.63 -1.94
CA PRO A 33 16.48 16.28 -1.36
C PRO A 33 15.86 15.25 -2.28
N GLY A 34 14.95 15.63 -3.18
CA GLY A 34 14.15 14.68 -3.95
C GLY A 34 14.94 13.75 -4.90
N ARG A 35 16.15 14.14 -5.28
CA ARG A 35 17.01 13.32 -6.13
C ARG A 35 17.60 12.13 -5.36
N TYR A 36 18.02 12.37 -4.13
CA TYR A 36 18.55 11.33 -3.24
C TYR A 36 17.43 10.43 -2.72
N ALA A 37 16.28 10.99 -2.36
CA ALA A 37 15.12 10.26 -1.91
C ALA A 37 14.69 9.14 -2.89
N ILE A 38 14.69 9.41 -4.20
CA ILE A 38 14.36 8.40 -5.22
C ILE A 38 15.36 7.24 -5.21
N TRP A 39 16.65 7.53 -5.01
CA TRP A 39 17.65 6.47 -4.91
C TRP A 39 17.48 5.64 -3.64
N GLY A 40 17.19 6.27 -2.50
CA GLY A 40 16.87 5.57 -1.25
C GLY A 40 15.68 4.62 -1.42
N VAL A 41 14.58 5.08 -2.07
CA VAL A 41 13.43 4.23 -2.38
C VAL A 41 13.82 3.04 -3.24
N ARG A 42 14.60 3.26 -4.31
CA ARG A 42 15.01 2.18 -5.23
C ARG A 42 15.89 1.16 -4.54
N VAL A 43 16.91 1.62 -3.82
CA VAL A 43 17.81 0.73 -3.07
C VAL A 43 17.04 -0.05 -2.01
N GLY A 44 16.17 0.64 -1.25
CA GLY A 44 15.33 0.00 -0.25
C GLY A 44 14.42 -1.07 -0.86
N TRP A 45 13.76 -0.77 -1.97
CA TRP A 45 12.86 -1.69 -2.66
C TRP A 45 13.60 -2.89 -3.26
N LEU A 46 14.78 -2.69 -3.86
CA LEU A 46 15.61 -3.77 -4.37
C LEU A 46 16.14 -4.67 -3.26
N ALA A 47 16.59 -4.09 -2.14
CA ALA A 47 17.03 -4.85 -0.97
C ALA A 47 15.87 -5.66 -0.36
N GLN A 48 14.67 -5.08 -0.26
CA GLN A 48 13.47 -5.80 0.17
C GLN A 48 13.07 -6.89 -0.83
N THR A 49 13.22 -6.66 -2.13
CA THR A 49 12.97 -7.68 -3.17
C THR A 49 13.92 -8.88 -3.00
N ALA A 50 15.20 -8.60 -2.79
CA ALA A 50 16.19 -9.65 -2.51
C ALA A 50 15.88 -10.40 -1.20
N LEU A 51 15.45 -9.69 -0.16
CA LEU A 51 15.00 -10.28 1.10
C LEU A 51 13.82 -11.23 0.91
N LEU A 52 12.78 -10.78 0.21
CA LEU A 52 11.60 -11.60 -0.11
C LEU A 52 11.95 -12.81 -0.98
N GLY A 53 12.83 -12.62 -1.98
CA GLY A 53 13.33 -13.72 -2.80
C GLY A 53 14.13 -14.76 -2.01
N LEU A 54 14.97 -14.31 -1.06
CA LEU A 54 15.69 -15.21 -0.17
C LEU A 54 14.76 -16.00 0.76
N GLN A 55 13.71 -15.36 1.24
CA GLN A 55 12.66 -16.00 2.05
C GLN A 55 11.92 -17.05 1.24
N ALA A 56 11.51 -16.73 0.01
CA ALA A 56 10.85 -17.67 -0.90
C ALA A 56 11.74 -18.87 -1.25
N ALA A 57 13.03 -18.64 -1.52
CA ALA A 57 13.97 -19.71 -1.86
C ALA A 57 14.27 -20.69 -0.72
N ARG A 58 14.02 -20.28 0.53
CA ARG A 58 14.28 -21.10 1.73
C ARG A 58 13.03 -21.70 2.36
N ALA A 59 11.87 -21.32 1.87
CA ALA A 59 10.60 -21.78 2.41
C ALA A 59 10.17 -23.10 1.77
N GLU A 60 9.70 -24.01 2.59
CA GLU A 60 8.92 -25.19 2.16
C GLU A 60 7.45 -24.81 2.26
N GLY A 61 6.88 -24.22 1.20
CA GLY A 61 5.51 -23.70 1.17
C GLY A 61 5.42 -22.17 1.11
N TRP A 62 4.25 -21.60 1.43
CA TRP A 62 4.00 -20.15 1.33
C TRP A 62 4.70 -19.36 2.44
N PRO A 63 5.78 -18.60 2.15
CA PRO A 63 6.64 -18.00 3.18
C PRO A 63 6.00 -16.79 3.88
N TRP A 64 4.96 -16.21 3.31
CA TRP A 64 4.31 -15.00 3.81
C TRP A 64 2.90 -15.25 4.38
N GLY A 65 2.63 -16.47 4.84
CA GLY A 65 1.36 -16.87 5.44
C GLY A 65 1.10 -16.30 6.84
N THR A 66 2.13 -15.75 7.48
CA THR A 66 2.00 -15.05 8.76
C THR A 66 1.54 -13.60 8.55
N TRP A 67 0.95 -12.99 9.58
CA TRP A 67 0.58 -11.58 9.55
C TRP A 67 1.77 -10.68 9.21
N ALA A 68 2.91 -10.90 9.84
CA ALA A 68 4.14 -10.14 9.61
C ALA A 68 4.69 -10.34 8.18
N GLY A 69 4.66 -11.56 7.65
CA GLY A 69 5.06 -11.87 6.28
C GLY A 69 4.16 -11.20 5.24
N SER A 70 2.85 -11.28 5.43
CA SER A 70 1.87 -10.61 4.58
C SER A 70 2.03 -9.08 4.61
N LEU A 71 2.33 -8.51 5.79
CA LEU A 71 2.59 -7.08 5.95
C LEU A 71 3.87 -6.66 5.22
N ASN A 72 4.93 -7.47 5.29
CA ASN A 72 6.16 -7.22 4.54
C ASN A 72 5.93 -7.22 3.03
N LEU A 73 5.19 -8.21 2.51
CA LEU A 73 4.81 -8.27 1.10
C LEU A 73 3.91 -7.08 0.68
N PHE A 74 2.99 -6.66 1.56
CA PHE A 74 2.15 -5.49 1.34
C PHE A 74 2.98 -4.20 1.20
N VAL A 75 3.95 -3.98 2.09
CA VAL A 75 4.86 -2.82 2.01
C VAL A 75 5.63 -2.83 0.68
N TRP A 76 6.16 -3.98 0.28
CA TRP A 76 6.85 -4.13 -1.00
C TRP A 76 5.96 -3.74 -2.20
N MET A 77 4.70 -4.17 -2.19
CA MET A 77 3.73 -3.80 -3.23
C MET A 77 3.38 -2.30 -3.20
N CYS A 78 3.20 -1.72 -2.01
CA CYS A 78 2.94 -0.28 -1.86
C CYS A 78 4.09 0.57 -2.41
N VAL A 79 5.34 0.21 -2.07
CA VAL A 79 6.51 0.94 -2.56
C VAL A 79 6.72 0.69 -4.05
N GLY A 80 6.49 -0.53 -4.55
CA GLY A 80 6.51 -0.86 -5.98
C GLY A 80 5.49 -0.04 -6.77
N ALA A 81 4.25 0.04 -6.30
CA ALA A 81 3.21 0.88 -6.89
C ALA A 81 3.59 2.36 -6.85
N TYR A 82 4.17 2.83 -5.74
CA TYR A 82 4.70 4.19 -5.65
C TYR A 82 5.80 4.45 -6.70
N LEU A 83 6.72 3.50 -6.93
CA LEU A 83 7.80 3.66 -7.92
C LEU A 83 7.29 3.85 -9.35
N ILE A 84 6.13 3.30 -9.71
CA ILE A 84 5.50 3.51 -11.01
C ILE A 84 5.16 4.99 -11.25
N TRP A 85 4.71 5.70 -10.20
CA TRP A 85 4.30 7.10 -10.26
C TRP A 85 5.38 8.05 -9.71
N GLY A 86 6.05 7.67 -8.63
CA GLY A 86 6.96 8.50 -7.83
C GLY A 86 8.30 8.82 -8.50
N CYS A 87 8.69 8.09 -9.56
CA CYS A 87 9.89 8.39 -10.34
C CYS A 87 9.84 9.76 -11.06
N ARG A 88 8.68 10.40 -11.11
CA ARG A 88 8.52 11.71 -11.75
C ARG A 88 8.67 12.83 -10.71
N PRO A 89 9.45 13.88 -10.99
CA PRO A 89 9.69 14.99 -10.04
C PRO A 89 8.42 15.66 -9.50
N ARG A 90 7.31 15.57 -10.25
CA ARG A 90 6.00 16.12 -9.87
C ARG A 90 5.38 15.41 -8.66
N PHE A 91 5.75 14.13 -8.42
CA PHE A 91 5.16 13.29 -7.39
C PHE A 91 6.06 13.16 -6.15
N GLY A 92 7.14 13.95 -6.03
CA GLY A 92 7.97 13.98 -4.80
C GLY A 92 7.16 14.20 -3.53
N LEU A 93 6.13 15.06 -3.60
CA LEU A 93 5.21 15.28 -2.49
C LEU A 93 4.37 14.04 -2.10
N LEU A 94 4.15 13.09 -2.99
CA LEU A 94 3.51 11.82 -2.65
C LEU A 94 4.41 10.98 -1.75
N GLY A 95 5.73 11.04 -1.99
CA GLY A 95 6.73 10.38 -1.15
C GLY A 95 6.70 10.83 0.31
N THR A 96 6.30 12.08 0.58
CA THR A 96 6.17 12.57 1.97
C THR A 96 5.08 11.88 2.78
N VAL A 97 4.11 11.24 2.12
CA VAL A 97 3.04 10.48 2.77
C VAL A 97 3.35 8.98 2.72
N VAL A 98 3.74 8.49 1.53
CA VAL A 98 3.92 7.05 1.30
C VAL A 98 5.14 6.51 2.03
N MET A 99 6.28 7.22 2.02
CA MET A 99 7.52 6.66 2.57
C MET A 99 7.53 6.54 4.11
N PRO A 100 7.08 7.54 4.90
CA PRO A 100 6.97 7.35 6.35
C PRO A 100 5.99 6.23 6.73
N PHE A 101 4.87 6.11 5.99
CA PHE A 101 3.89 5.05 6.20
C PHE A 101 4.49 3.67 5.88
N ALA A 102 5.15 3.51 4.73
CA ALA A 102 5.81 2.28 4.33
C ALA A 102 6.93 1.88 5.30
N LEU A 103 7.76 2.85 5.73
CA LEU A 103 8.80 2.63 6.73
C LEU A 103 8.21 2.14 8.06
N GLY A 104 7.18 2.79 8.57
CA GLY A 104 6.52 2.40 9.82
C GLY A 104 5.97 0.97 9.77
N LEU A 105 5.30 0.62 8.66
CA LEU A 105 4.79 -0.74 8.46
C LEU A 105 5.91 -1.77 8.25
N PHE A 106 7.01 -1.39 7.59
CA PHE A 106 8.15 -2.26 7.40
C PHE A 106 8.84 -2.59 8.73
N VAL A 107 9.05 -1.57 9.57
CA VAL A 107 9.57 -1.75 10.94
C VAL A 107 8.63 -2.63 11.77
N LEU A 108 7.33 -2.40 11.68
CA LEU A 108 6.33 -3.20 12.38
C LEU A 108 6.34 -4.66 11.91
N ALA A 109 6.40 -4.91 10.60
CA ALA A 109 6.49 -6.26 10.05
C ALA A 109 7.74 -6.99 10.56
N TRP A 110 8.86 -6.28 10.63
CA TRP A 110 10.10 -6.84 11.15
C TRP A 110 10.04 -7.11 12.65
N ALA A 111 9.55 -6.16 13.45
CA ALA A 111 9.39 -6.30 14.91
C ALA A 111 8.44 -7.44 15.28
N ALA A 112 7.45 -7.73 14.43
CA ALA A 112 6.50 -8.84 14.58
C ALA A 112 7.03 -10.19 14.06
N GLY A 113 8.35 -10.31 13.76
CA GLY A 113 8.99 -11.56 13.37
C GLY A 113 9.23 -11.72 11.86
N GLY A 114 8.92 -10.75 11.03
CA GLY A 114 9.16 -10.76 9.59
C GLY A 114 8.40 -11.89 8.87
N ALA A 115 9.08 -12.63 8.00
CA ALA A 115 8.52 -13.87 7.45
C ALA A 115 8.62 -14.95 8.52
N GLY A 116 7.48 -15.34 9.06
CA GLY A 116 7.38 -16.46 9.99
C GLY A 116 7.68 -17.82 9.33
N ALA A 117 7.51 -18.90 10.09
CA ALA A 117 7.59 -20.24 9.52
C ALA A 117 6.58 -20.42 8.37
N PRO A 118 6.98 -21.07 7.28
CA PRO A 118 6.06 -21.35 6.18
C PRO A 118 4.88 -22.18 6.68
N ARG A 119 3.67 -21.85 6.23
CA ARG A 119 2.49 -22.66 6.47
C ARG A 119 2.25 -23.54 5.23
N SER A 120 2.20 -24.84 5.43
CA SER A 120 1.63 -25.75 4.44
C SER A 120 0.13 -25.46 4.34
N SER A 121 -0.40 -25.32 3.12
CA SER A 121 -1.83 -25.25 2.87
C SER A 121 -2.21 -26.39 1.94
N ASP A 122 -3.35 -27.05 2.20
CA ASP A 122 -3.92 -28.06 1.31
C ASP A 122 -4.45 -27.45 0.00
N PHE A 123 -4.65 -26.13 0.01
CA PHE A 123 -4.95 -25.35 -1.17
C PHE A 123 -3.66 -25.10 -1.94
N GLY A 124 -3.57 -25.55 -3.20
CA GLY A 124 -2.35 -25.48 -3.99
C GLY A 124 -1.66 -24.12 -3.89
N ASP A 125 -0.36 -24.13 -3.62
CA ASP A 125 0.44 -22.91 -3.32
C ASP A 125 0.28 -21.79 -4.34
N ALA A 126 0.04 -22.13 -5.61
CA ALA A 126 -0.18 -21.16 -6.69
C ALA A 126 -1.50 -20.38 -6.54
N PHE A 127 -2.58 -21.05 -6.15
CA PHE A 127 -3.88 -20.40 -5.93
C PHE A 127 -3.85 -19.51 -4.70
N LEU A 128 -3.21 -19.97 -3.61
CA LEU A 128 -3.00 -19.16 -2.41
C LEU A 128 -2.16 -17.92 -2.71
N ALA A 129 -1.06 -18.10 -3.45
CA ALA A 129 -0.19 -17.00 -3.88
C ALA A 129 -0.96 -15.98 -4.72
N LEU A 130 -1.78 -16.42 -5.65
CA LEU A 130 -2.59 -15.57 -6.51
C LEU A 130 -3.66 -14.82 -5.70
N HIS A 131 -4.39 -15.51 -4.81
CA HIS A 131 -5.37 -14.90 -3.92
C HIS A 131 -4.75 -13.80 -3.06
N VAL A 132 -3.72 -14.15 -2.28
CA VAL A 132 -3.05 -13.21 -1.38
C VAL A 132 -2.41 -12.07 -2.19
N GLY A 133 -1.75 -12.37 -3.31
CA GLY A 133 -1.13 -11.39 -4.18
C GLY A 133 -2.13 -10.37 -4.72
N LEU A 134 -3.28 -10.81 -5.23
CA LEU A 134 -4.34 -9.93 -5.76
C LEU A 134 -4.97 -9.06 -4.67
N VAL A 135 -5.25 -9.64 -3.51
CA VAL A 135 -5.82 -8.91 -2.36
C VAL A 135 -4.83 -7.84 -1.87
N LEU A 136 -3.56 -8.19 -1.66
CA LEU A 136 -2.54 -7.25 -1.22
C LEU A 136 -2.27 -6.16 -2.27
N ALA A 137 -2.26 -6.51 -3.57
CA ALA A 137 -2.12 -5.54 -4.65
C ALA A 137 -3.29 -4.54 -4.68
N ALA A 138 -4.51 -5.00 -4.45
CA ALA A 138 -5.69 -4.14 -4.34
C ALA A 138 -5.55 -3.18 -3.15
N PHE A 139 -5.19 -3.67 -1.97
CA PHE A 139 -4.97 -2.83 -0.79
C PHE A 139 -3.82 -1.84 -0.98
N ALA A 140 -2.74 -2.23 -1.65
CA ALA A 140 -1.66 -1.31 -2.02
C ALA A 140 -2.16 -0.21 -2.96
N GLY A 141 -3.01 -0.54 -3.92
CA GLY A 141 -3.70 0.43 -4.78
C GLY A 141 -4.58 1.40 -3.99
N PHE A 142 -5.39 0.91 -3.04
CA PHE A 142 -6.22 1.77 -2.19
C PHE A 142 -5.39 2.68 -1.29
N THR A 143 -4.27 2.19 -0.76
CA THR A 143 -3.32 3.00 0.02
C THR A 143 -2.74 4.14 -0.83
N LEU A 144 -2.30 3.83 -2.04
CA LEU A 144 -1.79 4.84 -2.96
C LEU A 144 -2.87 5.85 -3.37
N ALA A 145 -4.09 5.39 -3.62
CA ALA A 145 -5.23 6.25 -3.92
C ALA A 145 -5.55 7.20 -2.75
N ALA A 146 -5.53 6.70 -1.52
CA ALA A 146 -5.71 7.50 -0.32
C ALA A 146 -4.60 8.56 -0.15
N ALA A 147 -3.35 8.20 -0.43
CA ALA A 147 -2.23 9.14 -0.40
C ALA A 147 -2.37 10.23 -1.48
N LEU A 148 -2.78 9.88 -2.71
CA LEU A 148 -3.09 10.83 -3.77
C LEU A 148 -4.24 11.76 -3.39
N ALA A 149 -5.30 11.22 -2.78
CA ALA A 149 -6.45 11.98 -2.30
C ALA A 149 -6.06 12.93 -1.15
N ALA A 150 -5.20 12.49 -0.22
CA ALA A 150 -4.67 13.34 0.84
C ALA A 150 -3.85 14.51 0.27
N LEU A 151 -3.01 14.23 -0.73
CA LEU A 151 -2.25 15.26 -1.43
C LEU A 151 -3.19 16.24 -2.17
N TYR A 152 -4.27 15.74 -2.80
CA TYR A 152 -5.31 16.56 -3.42
C TYR A 152 -5.91 17.55 -2.39
N LEU A 153 -6.38 17.06 -1.25
CA LEU A 153 -7.01 17.90 -0.22
C LEU A 153 -6.02 18.91 0.39
N ARG A 154 -4.75 18.50 0.58
CA ARG A 154 -3.70 19.40 1.06
C ARG A 154 -3.46 20.56 0.08
N GLN A 155 -3.38 20.26 -1.22
CA GLN A 155 -3.17 21.28 -2.25
C GLN A 155 -4.40 22.17 -2.43
N GLU A 156 -5.61 21.59 -2.41
CA GLU A 156 -6.85 22.36 -2.46
C GLU A 156 -6.93 23.38 -1.32
N ARG A 157 -6.54 22.96 -0.09
CA ARG A 157 -6.48 23.88 1.07
C ARG A 157 -5.50 25.02 0.85
N LYS A 158 -4.28 24.72 0.42
CA LYS A 158 -3.23 25.72 0.17
C LYS A 158 -3.65 26.73 -0.88
N LEU A 159 -4.28 26.28 -1.96
CA LEU A 159 -4.81 27.15 -3.01
C LEU A 159 -5.92 28.06 -2.48
N LYS A 160 -6.84 27.55 -1.66
CA LYS A 160 -7.91 28.35 -1.03
C LYS A 160 -7.39 29.37 -0.03
N GLN A 161 -6.28 29.08 0.64
CA GLN A 161 -5.64 29.97 1.60
C GLN A 161 -4.71 30.99 0.93
N HIS A 162 -4.58 30.95 -0.42
CA HIS A 162 -3.70 31.84 -1.19
C HIS A 162 -2.25 31.85 -0.65
N GLU A 163 -1.76 30.68 -0.17
CA GLU A 163 -0.40 30.59 0.39
C GLU A 163 0.65 31.06 -0.65
N PRO A 164 1.57 31.99 -0.29
CA PRO A 164 2.60 32.45 -1.21
C PRO A 164 3.51 31.29 -1.62
N GLY A 165 3.74 31.14 -2.91
CA GLY A 165 4.66 30.12 -3.44
C GLY A 165 4.02 28.77 -3.81
N VAL A 166 2.72 28.55 -3.58
CA VAL A 166 2.02 27.31 -4.00
C VAL A 166 2.20 27.06 -5.51
N LEU A 167 2.13 28.12 -6.33
CA LEU A 167 2.31 28.05 -7.79
C LEU A 167 3.76 27.79 -8.20
N ARG A 168 4.74 28.03 -7.33
CA ARG A 168 6.16 27.71 -7.56
C ARG A 168 6.53 26.28 -7.19
N GLN A 169 5.70 25.60 -6.39
CA GLN A 169 5.91 24.19 -6.05
C GLN A 169 5.62 23.31 -7.27
N ARG A 170 6.55 22.42 -7.61
CA ARG A 170 6.38 21.42 -8.68
C ARG A 170 5.42 20.33 -8.24
N ALA A 171 4.18 20.69 -7.95
CA ALA A 171 3.14 19.76 -7.54
C ALA A 171 2.24 19.38 -8.74
N PRO A 172 1.70 18.14 -8.78
CA PRO A 172 0.72 17.76 -9.80
C PRO A 172 -0.53 18.65 -9.70
N SER A 173 -1.18 18.95 -10.83
CA SER A 173 -2.45 19.67 -10.80
C SER A 173 -3.53 18.88 -10.05
N LEU A 174 -4.51 19.58 -9.45
CA LEU A 174 -5.65 18.95 -8.78
C LEU A 174 -6.40 17.98 -9.71
N VAL A 175 -6.54 18.34 -10.99
CA VAL A 175 -7.15 17.48 -12.01
C VAL A 175 -6.36 16.18 -12.20
N THR A 176 -5.03 16.26 -12.21
CA THR A 176 -4.17 15.08 -12.34
C THR A 176 -4.30 14.19 -11.11
N LEU A 177 -4.30 14.75 -9.91
CA LEU A 177 -4.45 13.99 -8.66
C LEU A 177 -5.80 13.31 -8.57
N ASP A 178 -6.88 14.01 -8.88
CA ASP A 178 -8.22 13.46 -8.93
C ASP A 178 -8.34 12.31 -9.95
N ARG A 179 -7.79 12.51 -11.16
CA ARG A 179 -7.77 11.48 -12.21
C ARG A 179 -7.00 10.23 -11.75
N LEU A 180 -5.80 10.41 -11.20
CA LEU A 180 -4.96 9.29 -10.75
C LEU A 180 -5.61 8.54 -9.59
N THR A 181 -6.21 9.23 -8.62
CA THR A 181 -6.95 8.59 -7.53
C THR A 181 -8.04 7.67 -8.09
N GLY A 182 -8.84 8.17 -9.03
CA GLY A 182 -9.89 7.36 -9.65
C GLY A 182 -9.35 6.18 -10.47
N GLN A 183 -8.30 6.38 -11.26
CA GLN A 183 -7.70 5.32 -12.06
C GLN A 183 -7.07 4.22 -11.17
N THR A 184 -6.41 4.61 -10.10
CA THR A 184 -5.81 3.65 -9.16
C THR A 184 -6.88 2.77 -8.51
N ILE A 185 -7.99 3.37 -8.06
CA ILE A 185 -9.12 2.61 -7.49
C ILE A 185 -9.79 1.73 -8.56
N ALA A 186 -9.96 2.24 -9.79
CA ALA A 186 -10.57 1.48 -10.89
C ALA A 186 -9.76 0.25 -11.30
N VAL A 187 -8.45 0.24 -11.05
CA VAL A 187 -7.59 -0.94 -11.25
C VAL A 187 -7.58 -1.84 -9.99
N ALA A 188 -7.63 -1.25 -8.81
CA ALA A 188 -7.58 -2.00 -7.56
C ALA A 188 -8.88 -2.81 -7.30
N VAL A 189 -10.05 -2.28 -7.68
CA VAL A 189 -11.34 -2.97 -7.48
C VAL A 189 -11.43 -4.29 -8.26
N PRO A 190 -11.11 -4.39 -9.56
CA PRO A 190 -11.04 -5.67 -10.26
C PRO A 190 -10.05 -6.67 -9.66
N ALA A 191 -8.89 -6.19 -9.19
CA ALA A 191 -7.92 -7.05 -8.50
C ALA A 191 -8.50 -7.63 -7.20
N LEU A 192 -9.19 -6.80 -6.39
CA LEU A 192 -9.89 -7.28 -5.21
C LEU A 192 -11.02 -8.24 -5.57
N THR A 193 -11.78 -7.96 -6.63
CA THR A 193 -12.86 -8.85 -7.10
C THR A 193 -12.32 -10.23 -7.47
N ALA A 194 -11.24 -10.28 -8.23
CA ALA A 194 -10.59 -11.55 -8.60
C ALA A 194 -10.03 -12.27 -7.35
N GLY A 195 -9.41 -11.53 -6.44
CA GLY A 195 -8.95 -12.08 -5.17
C GLY A 195 -10.07 -12.67 -4.33
N LEU A 196 -11.20 -11.95 -4.19
CA LEU A 196 -12.38 -12.46 -3.46
C LEU A 196 -12.98 -13.69 -4.14
N ALA A 197 -13.08 -13.71 -5.48
CA ALA A 197 -13.60 -14.86 -6.21
C ALA A 197 -12.79 -16.14 -5.93
N ILE A 198 -11.46 -16.03 -5.93
CA ILE A 198 -10.58 -17.16 -5.56
C ILE A 198 -10.79 -17.55 -4.09
N GLY A 199 -10.98 -16.58 -3.20
CA GLY A 199 -11.28 -16.83 -1.78
C GLY A 199 -12.60 -17.58 -1.56
N VAL A 200 -13.65 -17.28 -2.32
CA VAL A 200 -14.94 -17.99 -2.26
C VAL A 200 -14.78 -19.45 -2.67
N VAL A 201 -14.07 -19.72 -3.77
CA VAL A 201 -13.79 -21.09 -4.22
C VAL A 201 -13.09 -21.91 -3.11
N ARG A 202 -12.19 -21.26 -2.39
CA ARG A 202 -11.49 -21.89 -1.26
C ARG A 202 -12.44 -22.20 -0.09
N VAL A 203 -13.33 -21.27 0.27
CA VAL A 203 -14.34 -21.49 1.34
C VAL A 203 -15.21 -22.69 1.00
N GLU A 204 -15.66 -22.81 -0.24
CA GLU A 204 -16.48 -23.93 -0.68
C GLU A 204 -15.72 -25.26 -0.69
N SER A 205 -14.44 -25.26 -1.09
CA SER A 205 -13.65 -26.49 -1.19
C SER A 205 -13.15 -27.01 0.16
N GLU A 206 -12.81 -26.11 1.10
CA GLU A 206 -12.24 -26.48 2.41
C GLU A 206 -13.28 -26.44 3.55
N GLY A 207 -14.52 -26.03 3.27
CA GLY A 207 -15.58 -25.92 4.29
C GLY A 207 -15.24 -24.89 5.39
N VAL A 208 -14.42 -23.88 5.08
CA VAL A 208 -13.97 -22.87 6.04
C VAL A 208 -15.13 -21.94 6.39
N ALA A 209 -15.38 -21.73 7.68
CA ALA A 209 -16.39 -20.77 8.12
C ALA A 209 -16.01 -19.34 7.73
N LEU A 210 -17.01 -18.51 7.41
CA LEU A 210 -16.83 -17.08 7.15
C LEU A 210 -16.22 -16.40 8.38
N ASP A 211 -15.05 -15.83 8.19
CA ASP A 211 -14.28 -15.17 9.23
C ASP A 211 -14.45 -13.63 9.13
N ALA A 212 -14.18 -12.95 10.22
CA ALA A 212 -14.22 -11.49 10.30
C ALA A 212 -13.31 -10.81 9.27
N THR A 213 -12.21 -11.45 8.87
CA THR A 213 -11.30 -10.97 7.82
C THR A 213 -11.97 -10.94 6.44
N MET A 214 -12.77 -11.97 6.13
CA MET A 214 -13.56 -12.04 4.90
C MET A 214 -14.64 -10.97 4.87
N ALA A 215 -15.31 -10.74 6.01
CA ALA A 215 -16.32 -9.69 6.15
C ALA A 215 -15.72 -8.29 5.90
N VAL A 216 -14.51 -8.00 6.42
CA VAL A 216 -13.78 -6.75 6.17
C VAL A 216 -13.42 -6.62 4.69
N ALA A 217 -12.94 -7.69 4.07
CA ALA A 217 -12.58 -7.67 2.65
C ALA A 217 -13.81 -7.41 1.75
N LEU A 218 -14.94 -8.05 2.06
CA LEU A 218 -16.21 -7.83 1.36
C LEU A 218 -16.74 -6.40 1.57
N GLY A 219 -16.73 -5.91 2.81
CA GLY A 219 -17.13 -4.53 3.13
C GLY A 219 -16.26 -3.50 2.40
N THR A 220 -14.94 -3.77 2.31
CA THR A 220 -14.01 -2.97 1.52
C THR A 220 -14.38 -2.97 0.05
N TRP A 221 -14.69 -4.13 -0.50
CA TRP A 221 -15.11 -4.26 -1.89
C TRP A 221 -16.38 -3.46 -2.17
N VAL A 222 -17.43 -3.60 -1.34
CA VAL A 222 -18.68 -2.84 -1.47
C VAL A 222 -18.42 -1.33 -1.48
N LEU A 223 -17.59 -0.86 -0.55
CA LEU A 223 -17.27 0.56 -0.43
C LEU A 223 -16.56 1.12 -1.66
N TYR A 224 -15.54 0.42 -2.17
CA TYR A 224 -14.79 0.88 -3.33
C TYR A 224 -15.51 0.60 -4.66
N ALA A 225 -16.37 -0.41 -4.74
CA ALA A 225 -17.30 -0.58 -5.85
C ALA A 225 -18.30 0.59 -5.92
N ALA A 226 -18.86 0.99 -4.77
CA ALA A 226 -19.69 2.20 -4.68
C ALA A 226 -18.93 3.46 -5.12
N PHE A 227 -17.64 3.59 -4.70
CA PHE A 227 -16.79 4.70 -5.19
C PHE A 227 -16.70 4.72 -6.72
N VAL A 228 -16.47 3.57 -7.36
CA VAL A 228 -16.37 3.46 -8.83
C VAL A 228 -17.70 3.85 -9.49
N ILE A 229 -18.82 3.36 -8.97
CA ILE A 229 -20.17 3.71 -9.47
C ILE A 229 -20.44 5.22 -9.34
N LEU A 230 -20.17 5.80 -8.16
CA LEU A 230 -20.37 7.24 -7.93
C LEU A 230 -19.50 8.08 -8.86
N ARG A 231 -18.24 7.67 -9.07
CA ARG A 231 -17.31 8.42 -9.90
C ARG A 231 -17.61 8.33 -11.39
N TYR A 232 -17.80 7.12 -11.91
CA TYR A 232 -17.92 6.87 -13.34
C TYR A 232 -19.39 6.85 -13.80
N GLY A 233 -20.32 6.44 -12.94
CA GLY A 233 -21.76 6.46 -13.23
C GLY A 233 -22.41 7.82 -12.96
N LEU A 234 -22.13 8.43 -11.79
CA LEU A 234 -22.75 9.70 -11.38
C LEU A 234 -21.85 10.93 -11.60
N GLY A 235 -20.63 10.74 -12.14
CA GLY A 235 -19.73 11.82 -12.49
C GLY A 235 -19.11 12.58 -11.30
N TRP A 236 -19.08 11.99 -10.11
CA TRP A 236 -18.48 12.61 -8.93
C TRP A 236 -16.98 12.83 -9.14
N ARG A 237 -16.50 14.02 -8.78
CA ARG A 237 -15.08 14.42 -8.93
C ARG A 237 -14.65 15.37 -7.83
N GLY A 238 -13.32 15.51 -7.68
CA GLY A 238 -12.72 16.51 -6.84
C GLY A 238 -12.80 16.16 -5.36
N ARG A 239 -13.16 17.13 -4.52
CA ARG A 239 -13.11 17.00 -3.05
C ARG A 239 -13.96 15.85 -2.51
N ARG A 240 -15.15 15.60 -3.07
CA ARG A 240 -16.05 14.53 -2.61
C ARG A 240 -15.43 13.16 -2.79
N THR A 241 -14.88 12.90 -3.96
CA THR A 241 -14.20 11.63 -4.27
C THR A 241 -12.92 11.45 -3.46
N ALA A 242 -12.15 12.52 -3.25
CA ALA A 242 -10.96 12.49 -2.40
C ALA A 242 -11.30 12.16 -0.93
N GLN A 243 -12.34 12.77 -0.39
CA GLN A 243 -12.81 12.47 0.97
C GLN A 243 -13.31 11.03 1.10
N LEU A 244 -14.05 10.53 0.11
CA LEU A 244 -14.55 9.16 0.08
C LEU A 244 -13.40 8.15 0.05
N ALA A 245 -12.36 8.40 -0.78
CA ALA A 245 -11.19 7.53 -0.87
C ALA A 245 -10.44 7.44 0.47
N ILE A 246 -10.25 8.57 1.16
CA ILE A 246 -9.58 8.60 2.46
C ILE A 246 -10.45 7.96 3.55
N ALA A 247 -11.74 8.30 3.60
CA ALA A 247 -12.66 7.73 4.58
C ALA A 247 -12.75 6.21 4.44
N GLY A 248 -12.83 5.71 3.19
CA GLY A 248 -12.81 4.29 2.91
C GLY A 248 -11.53 3.61 3.39
N PHE A 249 -10.40 4.19 3.09
CA PHE A 249 -9.11 3.66 3.54
C PHE A 249 -8.98 3.67 5.07
N ALA A 250 -9.37 4.77 5.72
CA ALA A 250 -9.34 4.89 7.17
C ALA A 250 -10.26 3.86 7.85
N LEU A 251 -11.48 3.66 7.32
CA LEU A 251 -12.41 2.65 7.82
C LEU A 251 -11.81 1.25 7.75
N VAL A 252 -11.24 0.88 6.59
CA VAL A 252 -10.60 -0.43 6.40
C VAL A 252 -9.43 -0.61 7.35
N LEU A 253 -8.58 0.41 7.52
CA LEU A 253 -7.45 0.38 8.43
C LEU A 253 -7.89 0.17 9.89
N VAL A 254 -8.91 0.91 10.33
CA VAL A 254 -9.47 0.79 11.70
C VAL A 254 -10.07 -0.60 11.90
N LEU A 255 -10.90 -1.08 10.98
CA LEU A 255 -11.49 -2.42 11.06
C LEU A 255 -10.40 -3.50 11.12
N ARG A 256 -9.35 -3.37 10.32
CA ARG A 256 -8.24 -4.32 10.33
C ARG A 256 -7.48 -4.31 11.66
N LEU A 257 -7.24 -3.13 12.24
CA LEU A 257 -6.56 -2.99 13.53
C LEU A 257 -7.40 -3.52 14.71
N VAL A 258 -8.73 -3.38 14.65
CA VAL A 258 -9.63 -3.83 15.71
C VAL A 258 -9.83 -5.35 15.66
N ILE A 259 -9.93 -5.93 14.48
CA ILE A 259 -10.25 -7.36 14.29
C ILE A 259 -9.00 -8.25 14.48
N THR A 260 -7.81 -7.77 14.15
CA THR A 260 -6.56 -8.57 14.26
C THR A 260 -6.21 -9.01 15.69
N PRO A 261 -6.43 -8.21 16.76
CA PRO A 261 -6.10 -8.65 18.14
C PRO A 261 -7.08 -9.66 18.72
N VAL A 262 -8.27 -9.85 18.15
CA VAL A 262 -9.33 -10.69 18.75
C VAL A 262 -9.27 -12.15 18.26
N GLY A 263 -8.49 -12.45 17.23
CA GLY A 263 -8.47 -13.76 16.57
C GLY A 263 -7.21 -14.62 16.75
N HIS A 264 -6.22 -14.18 17.53
CA HIS A 264 -4.95 -14.90 17.67
C HIS A 264 -4.41 -14.87 19.11
N PHE A 265 -5.11 -15.52 20.01
CA PHE A 265 -4.56 -16.09 21.24
C PHE A 265 -5.01 -17.54 21.37
#